data_142e841ff9e552468f6222a05439c23f
#
_entry.id   142e841ff9e552468f6222a05439c23f
#
_cell.length_a   1.000
_cell.length_b   1.000
_cell.length_c   1.000
_cell.angle_alpha   90.00
_cell.angle_beta   90.00
_cell.angle_gamma   90.00
#
_symmetry.space_group_name_H-M   'P 1'
#
loop_
_entity.id
_entity.type
_entity.pdbx_description
1 polymer ?
#
loop_
_entity_poly.entity_id
_entity_poly.type
_entity_poly.pdbx_seq_one_letter_code
_entity_poly.pdbx_strand_id
1 'polypeptide(L)'
;MFLKVKRFYPPVVEIIPLLILFYTVFLLNFSYGQISNGVPINFTLTGAPTAWGDRTVLIALGTVAVGVYFLLSYINYKFLMIPKRLVLINKKTEQKKSSESQLETIRVFTVRSIFFIKSLVGLLLLYIYRGVVRISLGNQVELGLGLWLIVGSIIFTVIIMISKIYFIKERCQ
;
A
#
# COMPACT_ATOMS: atom_id res chain seq x y z
N MET A 1 0.34 -23.62 2.23
CA MET A 1 0.20 -22.18 1.99
C MET A 1 1.55 -21.49 1.81
N PHE A 2 2.50 -21.64 2.74
CA PHE A 2 3.86 -21.06 2.69
C PHE A 2 4.66 -21.35 1.42
N LEU A 3 4.61 -22.57 0.88
CA LEU A 3 5.33 -22.96 -0.34
C LEU A 3 4.85 -22.23 -1.60
N LYS A 4 3.56 -21.85 -1.68
CA LYS A 4 3.02 -21.08 -2.80
C LYS A 4 3.50 -19.63 -2.76
N VAL A 5 3.58 -19.03 -1.56
CA VAL A 5 4.04 -17.64 -1.39
C VAL A 5 5.51 -17.50 -1.73
N LYS A 6 6.39 -18.46 -1.34
CA LYS A 6 7.83 -18.45 -1.67
C LYS A 6 8.13 -18.30 -3.16
N ARG A 7 7.22 -18.73 -4.04
CA ARG A 7 7.39 -18.60 -5.49
C ARG A 7 7.27 -17.15 -5.97
N PHE A 8 6.48 -16.32 -5.29
CA PHE A 8 6.23 -14.93 -5.68
C PHE A 8 7.23 -13.97 -5.03
N TYR A 9 7.43 -14.10 -3.73
CA TYR A 9 8.44 -13.38 -2.96
C TYR A 9 8.68 -14.09 -1.61
N PRO A 10 9.85 -13.84 -0.95
CA PRO A 10 10.10 -14.40 0.38
C PRO A 10 9.04 -13.94 1.39
N PRO A 11 8.38 -14.84 2.15
CA PRO A 11 7.35 -14.45 3.12
C PRO A 11 7.84 -13.47 4.19
N VAL A 12 9.14 -13.49 4.48
CA VAL A 12 9.79 -12.58 5.42
C VAL A 12 9.62 -11.10 5.04
N VAL A 13 9.47 -10.81 3.74
CA VAL A 13 9.29 -9.43 3.26
C VAL A 13 7.96 -8.83 3.76
N GLU A 14 6.93 -9.67 4.02
CA GLU A 14 5.64 -9.23 4.60
C GLU A 14 5.79 -8.62 6.01
N ILE A 15 6.91 -8.84 6.68
CA ILE A 15 7.22 -8.20 7.96
C ILE A 15 7.30 -6.67 7.79
N ILE A 16 7.77 -6.16 6.64
CA ILE A 16 7.93 -4.72 6.42
C ILE A 16 6.62 -3.95 6.57
N PRO A 17 5.55 -4.20 5.78
CA PRO A 17 4.29 -3.50 5.95
C PRO A 17 3.60 -3.79 7.29
N LEU A 18 3.86 -4.95 7.89
CA LEU A 18 3.36 -5.28 9.21
C LEU A 18 4.04 -4.43 10.30
N LEU A 19 5.37 -4.23 10.23
CA LEU A 19 6.09 -3.36 11.15
C LEU A 19 5.64 -1.90 11.00
N ILE A 20 5.39 -1.43 9.78
CA ILE A 20 4.85 -0.08 9.53
C ILE A 20 3.50 0.07 10.23
N LEU A 21 2.59 -0.90 10.07
CA LEU A 21 1.28 -0.89 10.71
C LEU A 21 1.41 -0.92 12.24
N PHE A 22 2.24 -1.84 12.77
CA PHE A 22 2.47 -1.95 14.21
C PHE A 22 3.00 -0.64 14.80
N TYR A 23 3.96 -0.01 14.13
CA TYR A 23 4.50 1.27 14.56
C TYR A 23 3.45 2.39 14.51
N THR A 24 2.56 2.40 13.51
CA THR A 24 1.45 3.35 13.43
C THR A 24 0.49 3.20 14.62
N VAL A 25 0.12 1.96 14.96
CA VAL A 25 -0.76 1.66 16.12
C VAL A 25 -0.06 1.99 17.43
N PHE A 26 1.24 1.71 17.54
CA PHE A 26 2.04 2.08 18.70
C PHE A 26 2.07 3.60 18.91
N LEU A 27 2.31 4.37 17.86
CA LEU A 27 2.25 5.84 17.92
C LEU A 27 0.87 6.35 18.34
N LEU A 28 -0.21 5.71 17.87
CA LEU A 28 -1.58 6.06 18.27
C LEU A 28 -1.73 5.97 19.79
N ASN A 29 -1.38 4.82 20.37
CA ASN A 29 -1.49 4.61 21.80
C ASN A 29 -0.63 5.58 22.62
N PHE A 30 0.60 5.84 22.16
CA PHE A 30 1.54 6.71 22.85
C PHE A 30 1.13 8.18 22.78
N SER A 31 0.64 8.64 21.60
CA SER A 31 0.37 10.06 21.35
C SER A 31 -1.01 10.51 21.82
N TYR A 32 -1.99 9.60 21.89
CA TYR A 32 -3.38 9.93 22.18
C TYR A 32 -3.59 10.66 23.52
N GLY A 33 -2.82 10.23 24.56
CA GLY A 33 -2.88 10.85 25.87
C GLY A 33 -2.10 12.17 26.00
N GLN A 34 -1.20 12.46 25.07
CA GLN A 34 -0.34 13.65 25.13
C GLN A 34 -0.96 14.86 24.41
N ILE A 35 -1.95 14.62 23.55
CA ILE A 35 -2.58 15.69 22.77
C ILE A 35 -3.79 16.22 23.54
N SER A 36 -3.65 17.42 24.08
CA SER A 36 -4.72 18.19 24.74
C SER A 36 -5.34 19.23 23.82
N ASN A 37 -4.57 19.80 22.91
CA ASN A 37 -4.98 20.77 21.92
C ASN A 37 -5.47 20.04 20.66
N GLY A 38 -6.38 20.61 19.88
CA GLY A 38 -6.97 20.00 18.72
C GLY A 38 -5.97 19.35 17.73
N VAL A 39 -6.48 18.47 16.90
CA VAL A 39 -5.75 17.74 15.87
C VAL A 39 -6.05 18.37 14.51
N PRO A 40 -5.04 18.64 13.64
CA PRO A 40 -5.30 19.17 12.31
C PRO A 40 -6.05 18.13 11.46
N ILE A 41 -7.16 18.57 10.84
CA ILE A 41 -8.04 17.72 10.02
C ILE A 41 -7.98 18.05 8.54
N ASN A 42 -7.64 19.29 8.19
CA ASN A 42 -7.45 19.71 6.80
C ASN A 42 -6.09 20.38 6.62
N PHE A 43 -5.54 20.24 5.41
CA PHE A 43 -4.23 20.75 5.06
C PHE A 43 -4.27 21.46 3.69
N THR A 44 -3.44 22.49 3.53
CA THR A 44 -3.12 23.08 2.23
C THR A 44 -2.29 22.11 1.37
N LEU A 45 -2.07 22.47 0.11
CA LEU A 45 -1.13 21.74 -0.76
C LEU A 45 0.32 21.76 -0.26
N THR A 46 0.69 22.74 0.54
CA THR A 46 2.02 22.83 1.18
C THR A 46 2.11 21.98 2.45
N GLY A 47 0.97 21.47 2.95
CA GLY A 47 0.91 20.66 4.16
C GLY A 47 0.67 21.46 5.44
N ALA A 48 0.37 22.76 5.33
CA ALA A 48 0.02 23.60 6.49
C ALA A 48 -1.45 23.30 6.92
N PRO A 49 -1.75 23.21 8.24
CA PRO A 49 -3.08 22.93 8.74
C PRO A 49 -4.02 24.13 8.49
N THR A 50 -5.25 23.85 8.02
CA THR A 50 -6.30 24.86 7.77
C THR A 50 -7.50 24.71 8.68
N ALA A 51 -7.70 23.53 9.27
CA ALA A 51 -8.78 23.28 10.22
C ALA A 51 -8.33 22.30 11.30
N TRP A 52 -8.92 22.45 12.48
CA TRP A 52 -8.60 21.67 13.68
C TRP A 52 -9.86 20.94 14.16
N GLY A 53 -9.70 19.73 14.66
CA GLY A 53 -10.76 18.88 15.17
C GLY A 53 -10.37 18.22 16.49
N ASP A 54 -11.24 17.33 16.96
CA ASP A 54 -11.04 16.58 18.18
C ASP A 54 -9.96 15.48 18.00
N ARG A 55 -9.32 15.09 19.10
CA ARG A 55 -8.31 14.01 19.11
C ARG A 55 -8.82 12.64 18.64
N THR A 56 -10.14 12.42 18.62
CA THR A 56 -10.76 11.21 18.09
C THR A 56 -10.42 10.97 16.61
N VAL A 57 -10.06 12.02 15.86
CA VAL A 57 -9.54 11.93 14.49
C VAL A 57 -8.33 11.04 14.39
N LEU A 58 -7.47 10.98 15.42
CA LEU A 58 -6.32 10.07 15.45
C LEU A 58 -6.75 8.61 15.45
N ILE A 59 -7.83 8.27 16.16
CA ILE A 59 -8.40 6.91 16.16
C ILE A 59 -8.94 6.59 14.76
N ALA A 60 -9.65 7.54 14.13
CA ALA A 60 -10.14 7.36 12.77
C ALA A 60 -8.99 7.11 11.76
N LEU A 61 -7.91 7.90 11.82
CA LEU A 61 -6.73 7.70 10.99
C LEU A 61 -6.06 6.34 11.23
N GLY A 62 -5.93 5.92 12.49
CA GLY A 62 -5.41 4.60 12.84
C GLY A 62 -6.28 3.47 12.29
N THR A 63 -7.60 3.60 12.41
CA THR A 63 -8.58 2.63 11.88
C THR A 63 -8.48 2.54 10.35
N VAL A 64 -8.34 3.67 9.66
CA VAL A 64 -8.12 3.71 8.21
C VAL A 64 -6.83 2.97 7.84
N ALA A 65 -5.74 3.18 8.57
CA ALA A 65 -4.47 2.50 8.30
C ALA A 65 -4.60 0.97 8.43
N VAL A 66 -5.28 0.49 9.47
CA VAL A 66 -5.58 -0.93 9.68
C VAL A 66 -6.47 -1.47 8.55
N GLY A 67 -7.55 -0.77 8.22
CA GLY A 67 -8.49 -1.16 7.16
C GLY A 67 -7.82 -1.26 5.79
N VAL A 68 -7.02 -0.27 5.41
CA VAL A 68 -6.27 -0.26 4.15
C VAL A 68 -5.24 -1.39 4.09
N TYR A 69 -4.53 -1.67 5.18
CA TYR A 69 -3.60 -2.79 5.26
C TYR A 69 -4.29 -4.12 5.00
N PHE A 70 -5.43 -4.39 5.66
CA PHE A 70 -6.17 -5.63 5.46
C PHE A 70 -6.78 -5.71 4.07
N LEU A 71 -7.31 -4.62 3.53
CA LEU A 71 -7.87 -4.57 2.17
C LEU A 71 -6.81 -4.94 1.12
N LEU A 72 -5.64 -4.28 1.16
CA LEU A 72 -4.55 -4.56 0.22
C LEU A 72 -3.97 -5.97 0.40
N SER A 73 -3.89 -6.47 1.64
CA SER A 73 -3.49 -7.85 1.93
C SER A 73 -4.49 -8.86 1.38
N TYR A 74 -5.80 -8.59 1.48
CA TYR A 74 -6.84 -9.43 0.90
C TYR A 74 -6.77 -9.45 -0.63
N ILE A 75 -6.59 -8.29 -1.27
CA ILE A 75 -6.40 -8.19 -2.72
C ILE A 75 -5.17 -9.01 -3.14
N ASN A 76 -4.04 -8.84 -2.46
CA ASN A 76 -2.83 -9.61 -2.75
C ASN A 76 -3.05 -11.12 -2.59
N TYR A 77 -3.73 -11.53 -1.53
CA TYR A 77 -4.12 -12.92 -1.30
C TYR A 77 -5.00 -13.48 -2.43
N LYS A 78 -5.97 -12.72 -2.91
CA LYS A 78 -6.82 -13.13 -4.05
C LYS A 78 -5.99 -13.37 -5.30
N PHE A 79 -5.06 -12.48 -5.66
CA PHE A 79 -4.15 -12.70 -6.79
C PHE A 79 -3.24 -13.91 -6.60
N LEU A 80 -2.80 -14.21 -5.36
CA LEU A 80 -2.05 -15.42 -5.04
C LEU A 80 -2.87 -16.70 -5.24
N MET A 81 -4.18 -16.65 -5.02
CA MET A 81 -5.08 -17.82 -5.03
C MET A 81 -5.80 -18.06 -6.35
N ILE A 82 -5.74 -17.12 -7.32
CA ILE A 82 -6.36 -17.32 -8.64
C ILE A 82 -5.82 -18.63 -9.24
N PRO A 83 -6.68 -19.65 -9.47
CA PRO A 83 -6.24 -20.91 -10.05
C PRO A 83 -5.86 -20.71 -11.51
N LYS A 84 -4.78 -21.36 -11.94
CA LYS A 84 -4.28 -21.33 -13.32
C LYS A 84 -5.34 -21.69 -14.38
N ARG A 85 -6.34 -22.47 -14.00
CA ARG A 85 -7.40 -22.98 -14.91
C ARG A 85 -8.43 -21.95 -15.35
N LEU A 86 -8.70 -20.91 -14.57
CA LEU A 86 -9.76 -19.93 -14.89
C LEU A 86 -9.43 -19.00 -16.07
N VAL A 87 -8.17 -18.93 -16.48
CA VAL A 87 -7.72 -18.05 -17.56
C VAL A 87 -7.68 -18.77 -18.91
N LEU A 88 -7.86 -20.10 -18.94
CA LEU A 88 -7.55 -20.97 -20.07
C LEU A 88 -8.76 -21.47 -20.88
N ILE A 89 -9.94 -20.89 -20.73
CA ILE A 89 -11.17 -21.47 -21.28
C ILE A 89 -11.25 -21.42 -22.82
N ASN A 90 -10.33 -20.79 -23.57
CA ASN A 90 -10.60 -20.56 -25.00
C ASN A 90 -9.42 -20.59 -25.99
N LYS A 91 -8.36 -21.43 -25.88
CA LYS A 91 -7.35 -21.52 -26.96
C LYS A 91 -6.74 -22.92 -27.16
N LYS A 92 -6.47 -23.25 -28.46
CA LYS A 92 -5.87 -24.52 -28.96
C LYS A 92 -4.49 -24.84 -28.35
N THR A 93 -4.10 -26.10 -28.29
CA THR A 93 -3.09 -26.72 -27.42
C THR A 93 -1.67 -26.11 -27.44
N GLU A 94 -1.15 -25.63 -28.57
CA GLU A 94 0.22 -25.07 -28.64
C GLU A 94 0.30 -23.59 -28.21
N GLN A 95 -0.69 -22.78 -28.60
CA GLN A 95 -0.84 -21.41 -28.05
C GLN A 95 -1.10 -21.39 -26.54
N LYS A 96 -1.63 -22.50 -25.97
CA LYS A 96 -1.91 -22.67 -24.56
C LYS A 96 -0.66 -22.61 -23.67
N LYS A 97 0.44 -23.24 -24.08
CA LYS A 97 1.68 -23.33 -23.28
C LYS A 97 2.42 -21.98 -23.21
N SER A 98 2.48 -21.25 -24.31
CA SER A 98 3.06 -19.90 -24.35
C SER A 98 2.22 -18.91 -23.51
N SER A 99 0.89 -18.99 -23.61
CA SER A 99 -0.05 -18.18 -22.84
C SER A 99 0.03 -18.47 -21.32
N GLU A 100 0.27 -19.72 -20.90
CA GLU A 100 0.42 -20.07 -19.48
C GLU A 100 1.65 -19.44 -18.80
N SER A 101 2.80 -19.45 -19.49
CA SER A 101 4.03 -18.87 -18.94
C SER A 101 3.94 -17.35 -18.79
N GLN A 102 3.26 -16.70 -19.72
CA GLN A 102 3.05 -15.25 -19.73
C GLN A 102 2.08 -14.82 -18.62
N LEU A 103 0.98 -15.55 -18.45
CA LEU A 103 0.02 -15.30 -17.37
C LEU A 103 0.65 -15.47 -15.99
N GLU A 104 1.53 -16.46 -15.84
CA GLU A 104 2.28 -16.62 -14.59
C GLU A 104 3.25 -15.45 -14.36
N THR A 105 3.90 -14.95 -15.42
CA THR A 105 4.78 -13.78 -15.35
C THR A 105 4.01 -12.53 -14.94
N ILE A 106 2.85 -12.26 -15.56
CA ILE A 106 1.98 -11.14 -15.19
C ILE A 106 1.55 -11.29 -13.71
N ARG A 107 1.12 -12.48 -13.30
CA ARG A 107 0.68 -12.75 -11.94
C ARG A 107 1.77 -12.50 -10.91
N VAL A 108 2.98 -13.04 -11.14
CA VAL A 108 4.13 -12.82 -10.25
C VAL A 108 4.44 -11.33 -10.13
N PHE A 109 4.47 -10.64 -11.27
CA PHE A 109 4.73 -9.21 -11.31
C PHE A 109 3.64 -8.41 -10.58
N THR A 110 2.36 -8.70 -10.81
CA THR A 110 1.22 -8.03 -10.14
C THR A 110 1.28 -8.21 -8.63
N VAL A 111 1.52 -9.44 -8.15
CA VAL A 111 1.61 -9.73 -6.71
C VAL A 111 2.76 -8.94 -6.05
N ARG A 112 3.92 -8.87 -6.73
CA ARG A 112 5.05 -8.05 -6.25
C ARG A 112 4.74 -6.56 -6.25
N SER A 113 4.09 -6.06 -7.29
CA SER A 113 3.70 -4.63 -7.37
C SER A 113 2.68 -4.27 -6.29
N ILE A 114 1.69 -5.11 -6.02
CA ILE A 114 0.71 -4.90 -4.93
C ILE A 114 1.42 -4.87 -3.56
N PHE A 115 2.42 -5.73 -3.35
CA PHE A 115 3.22 -5.71 -2.14
C PHE A 115 3.96 -4.36 -1.96
N PHE A 116 4.61 -3.85 -3.02
CA PHE A 116 5.26 -2.53 -2.97
C PHE A 116 4.27 -1.41 -2.72
N ILE A 117 3.13 -1.41 -3.43
CA ILE A 117 2.06 -0.42 -3.23
C ILE A 117 1.56 -0.46 -1.78
N LYS A 118 1.31 -1.65 -1.23
CA LYS A 118 0.89 -1.83 0.17
C LYS A 118 1.89 -1.21 1.15
N SER A 119 3.19 -1.44 0.94
CA SER A 119 4.24 -0.89 1.78
C SER A 119 4.33 0.63 1.69
N LEU A 120 4.25 1.18 0.47
CA LEU A 120 4.29 2.64 0.24
C LEU A 120 3.04 3.34 0.79
N VAL A 121 1.85 2.75 0.64
CA VAL A 121 0.61 3.30 1.21
C VAL A 121 0.67 3.25 2.74
N GLY A 122 1.17 2.17 3.32
CA GLY A 122 1.41 2.09 4.76
C GLY A 122 2.37 3.18 5.24
N LEU A 123 3.48 3.40 4.51
CA LEU A 123 4.44 4.45 4.81
C LEU A 123 3.84 5.86 4.69
N LEU A 124 2.97 6.09 3.68
CA LEU A 124 2.25 7.34 3.51
C LEU A 124 1.35 7.63 4.72
N LEU A 125 0.56 6.64 5.14
CA LEU A 125 -0.34 6.78 6.29
C LEU A 125 0.45 7.01 7.59
N LEU A 126 1.56 6.31 7.79
CA LEU A 126 2.46 6.53 8.92
C LEU A 126 3.06 7.95 8.89
N TYR A 127 3.47 8.42 7.70
CA TYR A 127 4.04 9.75 7.54
C TYR A 127 3.02 10.84 7.89
N ILE A 128 1.80 10.73 7.37
CA ILE A 128 0.69 11.64 7.69
C ILE A 128 0.40 11.60 9.18
N TYR A 129 0.25 10.40 9.75
CA TYR A 129 -0.04 10.21 11.17
C TYR A 129 1.01 10.90 12.06
N ARG A 130 2.31 10.62 11.78
CA ARG A 130 3.42 11.23 12.53
C ARG A 130 3.45 12.75 12.39
N GLY A 131 3.17 13.27 11.19
CA GLY A 131 3.09 14.70 10.93
C GLY A 131 1.96 15.36 11.73
N VAL A 132 0.75 14.77 11.67
CA VAL A 132 -0.41 15.22 12.44
C VAL A 132 -0.10 15.28 13.95
N VAL A 133 0.50 14.22 14.50
CA VAL A 133 0.91 14.19 15.92
C VAL A 133 1.91 15.30 16.25
N ARG A 134 2.94 15.48 15.41
CA ARG A 134 3.98 16.51 15.64
C ARG A 134 3.40 17.93 15.56
N ILE A 135 2.48 18.17 14.63
CA ILE A 135 1.81 19.48 14.51
C ILE A 135 0.92 19.71 15.73
N SER A 136 0.16 18.72 16.20
CA SER A 136 -0.68 18.80 17.39
C SER A 136 0.13 19.08 18.67
N LEU A 137 1.37 18.61 18.74
CA LEU A 137 2.29 18.86 19.86
C LEU A 137 3.10 20.17 19.69
N GLY A 138 2.89 20.94 18.62
CA GLY A 138 3.61 22.18 18.34
C GLY A 138 5.07 22.00 17.88
N ASN A 139 5.48 20.76 17.59
CA ASN A 139 6.86 20.42 17.19
C ASN A 139 7.12 20.59 15.67
N GLN A 140 6.07 20.84 14.90
CA GLN A 140 6.14 21.02 13.44
C GLN A 140 5.01 21.94 12.98
N VAL A 141 5.23 22.70 11.91
CA VAL A 141 4.25 23.65 11.38
C VAL A 141 3.47 23.07 10.20
N GLU A 142 4.08 22.18 9.43
CA GLU A 142 3.50 21.62 8.20
C GLU A 142 3.97 20.17 7.95
N LEU A 143 3.26 19.43 7.09
CA LEU A 143 3.61 18.04 6.75
C LEU A 143 4.90 17.93 5.93
N GLY A 144 5.29 18.98 5.20
CA GLY A 144 6.52 19.04 4.41
C GLY A 144 6.49 18.21 3.10
N LEU A 145 7.60 18.32 2.35
CA LEU A 145 7.75 17.74 1.01
C LEU A 145 7.75 16.19 0.98
N GLY A 146 8.04 15.53 2.09
CA GLY A 146 8.10 14.07 2.15
C GLY A 146 6.79 13.38 1.75
N LEU A 147 5.65 14.03 1.98
CA LEU A 147 4.34 13.55 1.53
C LEU A 147 4.30 13.37 0.01
N TRP A 148 4.73 14.37 -0.75
CA TRP A 148 4.71 14.37 -2.20
C TRP A 148 5.68 13.36 -2.81
N LEU A 149 6.83 13.14 -2.17
CA LEU A 149 7.79 12.11 -2.59
C LEU A 149 7.19 10.71 -2.48
N ILE A 150 6.47 10.41 -1.38
CA ILE A 150 5.83 9.10 -1.20
C ILE A 150 4.68 8.94 -2.20
N VAL A 151 3.83 9.96 -2.38
CA VAL A 151 2.74 9.94 -3.37
C VAL A 151 3.29 9.74 -4.79
N GLY A 152 4.33 10.47 -5.17
CA GLY A 152 5.02 10.30 -6.45
C GLY A 152 5.55 8.88 -6.65
N SER A 153 6.12 8.28 -5.62
CA SER A 153 6.61 6.89 -5.66
C SER A 153 5.48 5.88 -5.86
N ILE A 154 4.31 6.10 -5.26
CA ILE A 154 3.12 5.25 -5.46
C ILE A 154 2.66 5.35 -6.92
N ILE A 155 2.48 6.57 -7.44
CA ILE A 155 2.06 6.81 -8.82
C ILE A 155 3.05 6.15 -9.80
N PHE A 156 4.35 6.35 -9.60
CA PHE A 156 5.40 5.76 -10.42
C PHE A 156 5.34 4.22 -10.43
N THR A 157 5.13 3.60 -9.27
CA THR A 157 4.98 2.14 -9.14
C THR A 157 3.76 1.64 -9.92
N VAL A 158 2.62 2.35 -9.85
CA VAL A 158 1.40 2.01 -10.59
C VAL A 158 1.62 2.13 -12.11
N ILE A 159 2.28 3.19 -12.57
CA ILE A 159 2.61 3.39 -13.99
C ILE A 159 3.49 2.26 -14.51
N ILE A 160 4.54 1.88 -13.76
CA ILE A 160 5.40 0.74 -14.13
C ILE A 160 4.60 -0.55 -14.20
N MET A 161 3.70 -0.77 -13.24
CA MET A 161 2.85 -1.97 -13.21
C MET A 161 1.98 -2.06 -14.47
N ILE A 162 1.28 -0.99 -14.81
CA ILE A 162 0.40 -0.93 -15.99
C ILE A 162 1.21 -1.11 -17.28
N SER A 163 2.31 -0.37 -17.44
CA SER A 163 3.18 -0.43 -18.62
C SER A 163 3.72 -1.83 -18.86
N LYS A 164 4.23 -2.51 -17.82
CA LYS A 164 4.74 -3.89 -17.96
C LYS A 164 3.65 -4.88 -18.32
N ILE A 165 2.46 -4.77 -17.73
CA ILE A 165 1.32 -5.63 -18.07
C ILE A 165 0.95 -5.44 -19.54
N TYR A 166 0.92 -4.19 -20.02
CA TYR A 166 0.63 -3.85 -21.42
C TYR A 166 1.67 -4.46 -22.37
N PHE A 167 2.97 -4.24 -22.13
CA PHE A 167 4.05 -4.80 -22.96
C PHE A 167 4.06 -6.34 -23.01
N ILE A 168 3.77 -7.02 -21.90
CA ILE A 168 3.67 -8.47 -21.89
C ILE A 168 2.50 -8.94 -22.75
N LYS A 169 1.37 -8.19 -22.76
CA LYS A 169 0.20 -8.51 -23.56
C LYS A 169 0.44 -8.30 -25.06
N GLU A 170 1.13 -7.22 -25.47
CA GLU A 170 1.41 -6.94 -26.89
C GLU A 170 2.38 -7.96 -27.54
N ARG A 171 3.34 -8.47 -26.81
CA ARG A 171 4.25 -9.52 -27.32
C ARG A 171 3.55 -10.85 -27.63
N CYS A 172 2.25 -10.92 -27.45
CA CYS A 172 1.40 -12.11 -27.63
C CYS A 172 0.43 -12.01 -28.84
N GLN A 173 0.42 -10.88 -29.51
CA GLN A 173 -0.30 -10.68 -30.77
C GLN A 173 0.67 -10.87 -31.95
#